data_95667ee3ce46c397fafe0b2507976fc0
#
_entry.id   95667ee3ce46c397fafe0b2507976fc0
#
_cell.length_a   1.000
_cell.length_b   1.000
_cell.length_c   1.000
_cell.angle_alpha   90.00
_cell.angle_beta   90.00
_cell.angle_gamma   90.00
#
_symmetry.space_group_name_H-M   'P 1'
#
loop_
_entity.id
_entity.type
_entity.pdbx_description
1 polymer ?
#
loop_
_entity_poly.entity_id
_entity_poly.type
_entity_poly.pdbx_seq_one_letter_code
_entity_poly.pdbx_strand_id
1 'polypeptide(L)'
;HHYGKALMIFDEVHEEADRKIAEAITGFLFKTTFGRSFHHILEMPLFVSSAVTPAVQFADIFAGIVRHYYENELDQKKPITDFQIWISDLYLKLQKLTENNFVQKSHFIEYGFQKMGNNFSYNVSENN
;
A
#
# COMPACT_ATOMS: atom_id res chain seq x y z
N HIS A 1 -25.11 0.84 5.77
CA HIS A 1 -23.98 1.35 4.99
C HIS A 1 -23.59 0.28 3.98
N HIS A 2 -23.84 0.54 2.67
CA HIS A 2 -23.31 -0.30 1.61
C HIS A 2 -21.82 0.03 1.46
N TYR A 3 -20.97 -0.76 2.05
CA TYR A 3 -19.55 -0.73 1.75
C TYR A 3 -19.35 -1.37 0.37
N GLY A 4 -18.80 -0.62 -0.56
CA GLY A 4 -18.40 -1.16 -1.85
C GLY A 4 -17.36 -2.26 -1.68
N LYS A 5 -17.30 -3.19 -2.63
CA LYS A 5 -16.21 -4.17 -2.67
C LYS A 5 -15.00 -3.52 -3.36
N ALA A 6 -13.80 -3.79 -2.84
CA ALA A 6 -12.53 -3.40 -3.44
C ALA A 6 -11.92 -4.56 -4.21
N LEU A 7 -11.34 -4.26 -5.37
CA LEU A 7 -10.59 -5.20 -6.18
C LEU A 7 -9.12 -4.82 -6.14
N MET A 8 -8.25 -5.79 -5.90
CA MET A 8 -6.81 -5.61 -6.00
C MET A 8 -6.37 -5.84 -7.45
N ILE A 9 -5.64 -4.86 -7.98
CA ILE A 9 -5.10 -4.93 -9.35
C ILE A 9 -3.58 -4.79 -9.25
N PHE A 10 -2.87 -5.73 -9.87
CA PHE A 10 -1.41 -5.76 -9.90
C PHE A 10 -0.90 -5.69 -11.34
N ASP A 11 0.30 -5.16 -11.52
CA ASP A 11 1.03 -5.28 -12.77
C ASP A 11 1.43 -6.74 -12.97
N GLU A 12 1.18 -7.27 -14.18
CA GLU A 12 1.63 -8.62 -14.53
C GLU A 12 3.15 -8.62 -14.69
N VAL A 13 3.82 -9.63 -14.15
CA VAL A 13 5.26 -9.84 -14.28
C VAL A 13 5.51 -11.04 -15.18
N HIS A 14 5.06 -12.19 -14.77
CA HIS A 14 5.01 -13.46 -15.50
C HIS A 14 4.18 -14.47 -14.70
N GLU A 15 3.64 -15.45 -15.40
CA GLU A 15 2.65 -16.39 -14.87
C GLU A 15 3.03 -17.02 -13.51
N GLU A 16 4.28 -17.43 -13.33
CA GLU A 16 4.72 -18.06 -12.07
C GLU A 16 4.76 -17.07 -10.89
N ALA A 17 5.22 -15.83 -11.13
CA ALA A 17 5.25 -14.80 -10.09
C ALA A 17 3.84 -14.38 -9.71
N ASP A 18 2.99 -14.14 -10.71
CA ASP A 18 1.60 -13.75 -10.53
C ASP A 18 0.82 -14.80 -9.74
N ARG A 19 1.03 -16.08 -10.06
CA ARG A 19 0.46 -17.20 -9.31
C ARG A 19 0.91 -17.21 -7.84
N LYS A 20 2.21 -17.02 -7.56
CA LYS A 20 2.74 -16.96 -6.19
C LYS A 20 2.16 -15.80 -5.40
N ILE A 21 2.01 -14.63 -6.03
CA ILE A 21 1.38 -13.46 -5.41
C ILE A 21 -0.10 -13.74 -5.11
N ALA A 22 -0.83 -14.30 -6.07
CA ALA A 22 -2.23 -14.67 -5.89
C ALA A 22 -2.42 -15.68 -4.76
N GLU A 23 -1.58 -16.71 -4.70
CA GLU A 23 -1.62 -17.72 -3.63
C GLU A 23 -1.31 -17.12 -2.25
N ALA A 24 -0.32 -16.21 -2.17
CA ALA A 24 0.04 -15.54 -0.93
C ALA A 24 -1.09 -14.63 -0.42
N ILE A 25 -1.69 -13.82 -1.29
CA ILE A 25 -2.81 -12.92 -0.95
C ILE A 25 -4.03 -13.74 -0.53
N THR A 26 -4.42 -14.73 -1.33
CA THR A 26 -5.54 -15.61 -1.03
C THR A 26 -5.31 -16.36 0.29
N GLY A 27 -4.08 -16.87 0.49
CA GLY A 27 -3.69 -17.50 1.75
C GLY A 27 -3.80 -16.57 2.94
N PHE A 28 -3.36 -15.31 2.81
CA PHE A 28 -3.51 -14.31 3.85
C PHE A 28 -4.98 -14.03 4.16
N LEU A 29 -5.79 -13.72 3.15
CA LEU A 29 -7.20 -13.36 3.33
C LEU A 29 -8.02 -14.49 3.96
N PHE A 30 -7.77 -15.75 3.58
CA PHE A 30 -8.57 -16.87 4.08
C PHE A 30 -8.01 -17.56 5.31
N LYS A 31 -6.68 -17.64 5.45
CA LYS A 31 -6.05 -18.46 6.49
C LYS A 31 -5.70 -17.68 7.75
N THR A 32 -5.68 -16.33 7.72
CA THR A 32 -5.38 -15.54 8.91
C THR A 32 -6.63 -14.90 9.50
N THR A 33 -6.66 -14.72 10.82
CA THR A 33 -7.76 -14.02 11.51
C THR A 33 -7.84 -12.56 11.06
N PHE A 34 -6.68 -11.92 10.87
CA PHE A 34 -6.60 -10.54 10.40
C PHE A 34 -7.04 -10.41 8.94
N GLY A 35 -6.60 -11.30 8.05
CA GLY A 35 -7.02 -11.31 6.65
C GLY A 35 -8.53 -11.46 6.48
N ARG A 36 -9.15 -12.32 7.27
CA ARG A 36 -10.60 -12.52 7.27
C ARG A 36 -11.42 -11.30 7.70
N SER A 37 -10.81 -10.32 8.34
CA SER A 37 -11.48 -9.05 8.64
C SER A 37 -11.68 -8.14 7.41
N PHE A 38 -10.98 -8.40 6.30
CA PHE A 38 -11.07 -7.64 5.05
C PHE A 38 -12.18 -8.14 4.11
N HIS A 39 -13.40 -8.32 4.63
CA HIS A 39 -14.52 -8.84 3.84
C HIS A 39 -15.00 -7.93 2.70
N HIS A 40 -14.42 -6.74 2.57
CA HIS A 40 -14.70 -5.81 1.47
C HIS A 40 -13.74 -5.99 0.29
N ILE A 41 -12.67 -6.77 0.45
CA ILE A 41 -11.71 -7.05 -0.62
C ILE A 41 -12.19 -8.29 -1.38
N LEU A 42 -12.20 -8.20 -2.72
CA LEU A 42 -12.42 -9.38 -3.55
C LEU A 42 -11.24 -10.32 -3.42
N GLU A 43 -11.55 -11.59 -3.30
CA GLU A 43 -10.63 -12.66 -2.91
C GLU A 43 -9.51 -12.92 -3.91
N MET A 44 -9.77 -12.65 -5.20
CA MET A 44 -8.80 -12.87 -6.27
C MET A 44 -8.26 -11.54 -6.79
N PRO A 45 -6.94 -11.34 -6.79
CA PRO A 45 -6.33 -10.22 -7.47
C PRO A 45 -6.45 -10.36 -8.99
N LEU A 46 -6.54 -9.24 -9.71
CA LEU A 46 -6.37 -9.19 -11.16
C LEU A 46 -4.94 -8.79 -11.49
N PHE A 47 -4.34 -9.48 -12.44
CA PHE A 47 -3.05 -9.10 -13.04
C PHE A 47 -3.33 -8.50 -14.41
N VAL A 48 -2.77 -7.33 -14.67
CA VAL A 48 -3.00 -6.56 -15.87
C VAL A 48 -1.69 -5.99 -16.40
N SER A 49 -1.58 -5.86 -17.71
CA SER A 49 -0.40 -5.25 -18.32
C SER A 49 -0.39 -3.73 -18.08
N SER A 50 0.67 -3.22 -17.47
CA SER A 50 0.89 -1.79 -17.26
C SER A 50 1.04 -1.04 -18.58
N ALA A 51 1.47 -1.71 -19.65
CA ALA A 51 1.60 -1.10 -20.97
C ALA A 51 0.27 -0.54 -21.53
N VAL A 52 -0.87 -1.11 -21.10
CA VAL A 52 -2.21 -0.73 -21.57
C VAL A 52 -3.14 -0.28 -20.44
N THR A 53 -2.64 -0.24 -19.21
CA THR A 53 -3.45 0.08 -18.03
C THR A 53 -2.93 1.33 -17.32
N PRO A 54 -3.40 2.54 -17.68
CA PRO A 54 -2.90 3.80 -17.10
C PRO A 54 -2.96 3.85 -15.57
N ALA A 55 -3.98 3.25 -14.95
CA ALA A 55 -4.11 3.23 -13.51
C ALA A 55 -2.92 2.54 -12.80
N VAL A 56 -2.38 1.46 -13.39
CA VAL A 56 -1.20 0.77 -12.87
C VAL A 56 0.05 1.63 -13.04
N GLN A 57 0.19 2.31 -14.19
CA GLN A 57 1.30 3.25 -14.41
C GLN A 57 1.28 4.39 -13.38
N PHE A 58 0.10 4.94 -13.06
CA PHE A 58 -0.02 5.95 -12.00
C PHE A 58 0.34 5.39 -10.63
N ALA A 59 -0.08 4.16 -10.32
CA ALA A 59 0.29 3.52 -9.06
C ALA A 59 1.80 3.36 -8.91
N ASP A 60 2.52 3.00 -9.99
CA ASP A 60 3.97 2.92 -10.02
C ASP A 60 4.65 4.28 -9.80
N ILE A 61 4.14 5.33 -10.43
CA ILE A 61 4.64 6.69 -10.21
C ILE A 61 4.47 7.08 -8.74
N PHE A 62 3.30 6.82 -8.16
CA PHE A 62 3.04 7.14 -6.76
C PHE A 62 3.90 6.31 -5.81
N ALA A 63 4.06 5.03 -6.06
CA ALA A 63 4.97 4.17 -5.30
C ALA A 63 6.43 4.67 -5.41
N GLY A 64 6.86 5.12 -6.59
CA GLY A 64 8.15 5.73 -6.82
C GLY A 64 8.38 7.00 -5.99
N ILE A 65 7.39 7.90 -5.94
CA ILE A 65 7.46 9.13 -5.12
C ILE A 65 7.60 8.77 -3.64
N VAL A 66 6.76 7.86 -3.13
CA VAL A 66 6.80 7.41 -1.73
C VAL A 66 8.14 6.78 -1.40
N ARG A 67 8.64 5.90 -2.28
CA ARG A 67 9.93 5.26 -2.11
C ARG A 67 11.05 6.29 -2.02
N HIS A 68 11.16 7.20 -2.99
CA HIS A 68 12.22 8.22 -2.99
C HIS A 68 12.13 9.18 -1.80
N TYR A 69 10.93 9.50 -1.32
CA TYR A 69 10.74 10.31 -0.13
C TYR A 69 11.40 9.65 1.10
N TYR A 70 11.16 8.36 1.32
CA TYR A 70 11.73 7.63 2.46
C TYR A 70 13.20 7.22 2.26
N GLU A 71 13.62 6.86 1.05
CA GLU A 71 15.03 6.55 0.76
C GLU A 71 15.95 7.75 0.97
N ASN A 72 15.46 8.97 0.71
CA ASN A 72 16.20 10.19 0.99
C ASN A 72 15.98 10.73 2.41
N GLU A 73 15.29 9.99 3.27
CA GLU A 73 15.02 10.36 4.67
C GLU A 73 14.33 11.73 4.81
N LEU A 74 13.51 12.14 3.84
CA LEU A 74 12.84 13.43 3.80
C LEU A 74 11.75 13.59 4.87
N ASP A 75 11.39 12.52 5.55
CA ASP A 75 10.58 12.50 6.77
C ASP A 75 11.34 13.00 8.01
N GLN A 76 12.67 13.00 7.97
CA GLN A 76 13.54 13.38 9.10
C GLN A 76 14.51 14.50 8.76
N LYS A 77 14.82 14.70 7.48
CA LYS A 77 15.82 15.67 6.99
C LYS A 77 15.18 16.67 6.04
N LYS A 78 15.71 17.89 6.05
CA LYS A 78 15.29 18.89 5.07
C LYS A 78 15.84 18.53 3.68
N PRO A 79 15.06 18.72 2.62
CA PRO A 79 15.54 18.53 1.25
C PRO A 79 16.66 19.55 0.93
N ILE A 80 17.71 19.08 0.26
CA ILE A 80 18.91 19.87 -0.08
C ILE A 80 18.98 20.10 -1.60
N THR A 81 18.53 19.12 -2.40
CA THR A 81 18.57 19.21 -3.85
C THR A 81 17.19 19.54 -4.43
N ASP A 82 17.16 20.12 -5.63
CA ASP A 82 15.91 20.41 -6.35
C ASP A 82 15.04 19.16 -6.53
N PHE A 83 15.68 18.01 -6.79
CA PHE A 83 14.97 16.72 -6.89
C PHE A 83 14.29 16.34 -5.55
N GLN A 84 15.00 16.48 -4.43
CA GLN A 84 14.44 16.21 -3.11
C GLN A 84 13.31 17.16 -2.74
N ILE A 85 13.43 18.44 -3.09
CA ILE A 85 12.37 19.45 -2.90
C ILE A 85 11.13 19.03 -3.70
N TRP A 86 11.31 18.67 -4.96
CA TRP A 86 10.23 18.24 -5.84
C TRP A 86 9.54 16.95 -5.34
N ILE A 87 10.30 15.92 -4.93
CA ILE A 87 9.76 14.68 -4.34
C ILE A 87 8.99 14.99 -3.05
N SER A 88 9.52 15.85 -2.18
CA SER A 88 8.85 16.23 -0.93
C SER A 88 7.50 16.91 -1.20
N ASP A 89 7.44 17.84 -2.15
CA ASP A 89 6.20 18.52 -2.53
C ASP A 89 5.16 17.56 -3.12
N LEU A 90 5.58 16.65 -3.99
CA LEU A 90 4.71 15.63 -4.56
C LEU A 90 4.18 14.66 -3.48
N TYR A 91 5.04 14.21 -2.57
CA TYR A 91 4.64 13.34 -1.46
C TYR A 91 3.57 14.00 -0.58
N LEU A 92 3.76 15.25 -0.20
CA LEU A 92 2.78 15.99 0.61
C LEU A 92 1.44 16.18 -0.12
N LYS A 93 1.47 16.36 -1.43
CA LYS A 93 0.23 16.41 -2.24
C LYS A 93 -0.48 15.06 -2.27
N LEU A 94 0.26 13.97 -2.44
CA LEU A 94 -0.30 12.61 -2.40
C LEU A 94 -0.89 12.30 -1.03
N GLN A 95 -0.20 12.65 0.05
CA GLN A 95 -0.69 12.45 1.41
C GLN A 95 -2.03 13.17 1.63
N LYS A 96 -2.14 14.43 1.23
CA LYS A 96 -3.39 15.18 1.33
C LYS A 96 -4.53 14.56 0.52
N LEU A 97 -4.24 14.02 -0.67
CA LEU A 97 -5.25 13.34 -1.48
C LEU A 97 -5.74 12.04 -0.81
N THR A 98 -4.85 11.29 -0.18
CA THR A 98 -5.23 10.07 0.55
C THR A 98 -6.00 10.39 1.83
N GLU A 99 -5.57 11.36 2.62
CA GLU A 99 -6.24 11.78 3.85
C GLU A 99 -7.67 12.27 3.57
N ASN A 100 -7.87 13.12 2.56
CA ASN A 100 -9.18 13.68 2.23
C ASN A 100 -10.19 12.65 1.72
N ASN A 101 -9.73 11.57 1.10
CA ASN A 101 -10.61 10.52 0.57
C ASN A 101 -11.01 9.47 1.62
N PHE A 102 -10.32 9.42 2.77
CA PHE A 102 -10.56 8.42 3.80
C PHE A 102 -11.17 8.99 5.10
N VAL A 103 -11.41 10.29 5.19
CA VAL A 103 -12.05 10.92 6.37
C VAL A 103 -13.55 10.69 6.34
N GLN A 104 -14.00 9.48 6.61
CA GLN A 104 -15.33 9.27 7.20
C GLN A 104 -15.40 8.06 8.11
N LYS A 105 -15.28 8.35 9.42
CA LYS A 105 -15.96 7.63 10.51
C LYS A 105 -15.65 6.16 10.73
N SER A 106 -14.48 5.85 11.23
CA SER A 106 -14.38 4.75 12.19
C SER A 106 -13.23 4.98 13.17
N HIS A 107 -13.39 4.51 14.40
CA HIS A 107 -12.49 4.76 15.52
C HIS A 107 -11.12 4.05 15.44
N PHE A 108 -10.76 3.50 14.30
CA PHE A 108 -9.51 2.80 14.04
C PHE A 108 -8.93 3.28 12.73
N ILE A 109 -8.19 4.38 12.80
CA ILE A 109 -7.65 4.92 11.57
C ILE A 109 -6.30 5.53 11.81
N GLU A 110 -5.30 4.87 11.31
CA GLU A 110 -4.08 5.51 10.88
C GLU A 110 -4.11 5.57 9.37
N TYR A 111 -4.23 6.77 8.83
CA TYR A 111 -4.35 7.01 7.41
C TYR A 111 -3.06 7.52 6.82
N GLY A 112 -2.93 7.28 5.53
CA GLY A 112 -1.81 7.72 4.77
C GLY A 112 -0.72 6.68 4.65
N PHE A 113 0.43 7.10 4.12
CA PHE A 113 1.59 6.25 3.98
C PHE A 113 2.28 6.07 5.33
N GLN A 114 2.29 4.85 5.84
CA GLN A 114 3.03 4.52 7.04
C GLN A 114 4.38 3.90 6.69
N LYS A 115 5.45 4.47 7.24
CA LYS A 115 6.76 3.81 7.24
C LYS A 115 6.69 2.65 8.21
N MET A 116 6.76 1.43 7.69
CA MET A 116 6.97 0.26 8.56
C MET A 116 8.33 0.37 9.20
N GLY A 117 8.37 0.72 10.48
CA GLY A 117 9.62 0.74 11.25
C GLY A 117 10.22 -0.66 11.35
N ASN A 118 11.55 -0.73 11.51
CA ASN A 118 12.30 -1.97 11.66
C ASN A 118 11.98 -2.74 12.97
N ASN A 119 10.95 -2.35 13.73
CA ASN A 119 10.60 -2.91 15.03
C ASN A 119 9.31 -3.76 14.94
N PHE A 120 9.29 -4.77 14.09
CA PHE A 120 8.40 -5.90 14.29
C PHE A 120 9.04 -6.83 15.33
N SER A 121 8.94 -6.48 16.59
CA SER A 121 9.14 -7.45 17.66
C SER A 121 7.87 -8.29 17.77
N TYR A 122 7.89 -9.51 17.29
CA TYR A 122 6.90 -10.51 17.65
C TYR A 122 7.08 -10.82 19.13
N ASN A 123 6.22 -10.30 19.98
CA ASN A 123 6.04 -10.84 21.32
C ASN A 123 5.34 -12.20 21.17
N VAL A 124 6.13 -13.26 21.02
CA VAL A 124 5.65 -14.61 21.26
C VAL A 124 5.45 -14.67 22.78
N SER A 125 4.22 -14.52 23.23
CA SER A 125 3.88 -14.89 24.60
C SER A 125 4.00 -16.40 24.70
N GLU A 126 5.13 -16.87 25.25
CA GLU A 126 5.24 -18.22 25.77
C GLU A 126 4.26 -18.33 26.96
N ASN A 127 3.13 -18.93 26.69
CA ASN A 127 2.28 -19.42 27.76
C ASN A 127 2.81 -20.77 28.21
N ASN A 128 3.47 -20.78 29.37
CA ASN A 128 3.66 -21.97 30.19
C ASN A 128 2.31 -22.45 30.79
#